data_2ed7c8f5deccf1d8c2d2660e6c097be9
#
_entry.id   2ed7c8f5deccf1d8c2d2660e6c097be9
#
_cell.length_a   1.000
_cell.length_b   1.000
_cell.length_c   1.000
_cell.angle_alpha   90.00
_cell.angle_beta   90.00
_cell.angle_gamma   90.00
#
_symmetry.space_group_name_H-M   'P 1'
#
loop_
_entity.id
_entity.type
_entity.pdbx_description
1 polymer ?
#
loop_
_entity_poly.entity_id
_entity_poly.type
_entity_poly.pdbx_seq_one_letter_code
_entity_poly.pdbx_strand_id
1 'polypeptide(L)'
;MGSMTENIADKAINDTRIVKQFTNPVKEPIDSDINLFDLLDNRAKRDPEGAMIEYKGDDGTWHPYSAQVFRDMVIDLAKGLIGLGVNKGDSVAIVSHTRWEWTALDMAIMSIGALTVPVYETNSASQVSWIFNDSKVTLAIAEDDGQRDKIESVRSEVPTLRNVFVIEAGGLNAIKTYGESVTDAEFWEYKEASHGDDRATIVYTSGSTGTPKGVELTHRNFAFLVLSALQYMPRAGAWPNRRLLLFLPLSHVFARFMEFFSFGGTISLALSSNMKTMVKDFETFGPTLLLAVPRVYEKVYNAASQRAGTGFAGKMFMRAAENAREWSKAEQKGEQLPIAGRIAHAFYEQVVYKKIRTIFGPNADFAITGGAPMDSELSHFFNGIGMPVLEGYGMTETCGPVCVSLPEDNRIGTIGMPMCGITAGIAEDGELVVKGPLVCRGYHNNPEVTTQQITDGWLHTGDLGDISEDGFISITGRKKDLIITAGGKNVSPGLLEASVMTSPVVNQCLVIGDKKPFVAALVTLDLADANKWLESQGAKPEPDLASLAKNAIVHAEVERAVNAANEGVSRAESIRKFEILPDEFTEANGMLTPSLKTRRAQIVEHYRELIDDVIYVPLKK
;
A
#
# COMPACT_ATOMS: atom_id res chain seq x y z
N MET A 1 -56.41 -8.18 3.43
CA MET A 1 -55.62 -7.08 2.93
C MET A 1 -54.31 -7.10 3.71
N GLY A 2 -53.36 -7.88 3.25
CA GLY A 2 -52.03 -7.97 3.81
C GLY A 2 -51.08 -7.11 2.97
N SER A 3 -50.37 -6.19 3.59
CA SER A 3 -49.45 -5.28 2.92
C SER A 3 -48.17 -6.03 2.51
N MET A 4 -47.99 -6.15 1.20
CA MET A 4 -46.69 -6.43 0.58
C MET A 4 -45.79 -5.19 0.75
N THR A 5 -44.89 -5.23 1.71
CA THR A 5 -43.64 -4.48 1.67
C THR A 5 -42.53 -5.49 1.57
N GLU A 6 -42.36 -6.07 0.38
CA GLU A 6 -41.13 -6.76 0.03
C GLU A 6 -39.98 -5.73 0.02
N ASN A 7 -39.00 -5.99 0.85
CA ASN A 7 -37.78 -5.25 0.98
C ASN A 7 -37.04 -5.23 -0.37
N ILE A 8 -36.98 -4.07 -1.02
CA ILE A 8 -36.23 -3.85 -2.28
C ILE A 8 -34.71 -4.08 -2.10
N ALA A 9 -34.26 -4.17 -0.85
CA ALA A 9 -32.85 -4.43 -0.52
C ALA A 9 -32.41 -5.90 -0.73
N ASP A 10 -33.34 -6.88 -0.71
CA ASP A 10 -32.98 -8.31 -0.79
C ASP A 10 -32.96 -8.88 -2.22
N LYS A 11 -33.28 -8.09 -3.23
CA LYS A 11 -33.40 -8.57 -4.62
C LYS A 11 -32.19 -8.25 -5.51
N ALA A 12 -31.17 -7.53 -5.01
CA ALA A 12 -30.04 -7.02 -5.81
C ALA A 12 -28.74 -7.82 -5.71
N ILE A 13 -28.68 -8.98 -5.02
CA ILE A 13 -27.41 -9.65 -4.69
C ILE A 13 -27.08 -10.87 -5.59
N ASN A 14 -27.97 -11.35 -6.43
CA ASN A 14 -27.83 -12.66 -7.07
C ASN A 14 -27.62 -12.70 -8.58
N ASP A 15 -27.28 -11.60 -9.25
CA ASP A 15 -26.93 -11.65 -10.68
C ASP A 15 -26.00 -10.48 -11.04
N THR A 16 -24.68 -10.66 -10.76
CA THR A 16 -23.67 -9.65 -11.17
C THR A 16 -23.50 -9.72 -12.68
N ARG A 17 -24.30 -8.94 -13.41
CA ARG A 17 -24.15 -8.83 -14.86
C ARG A 17 -22.86 -8.08 -15.19
N ILE A 18 -21.88 -8.80 -15.74
CA ILE A 18 -20.62 -8.23 -16.23
C ILE A 18 -20.87 -7.65 -17.63
N VAL A 19 -20.66 -6.35 -17.78
CA VAL A 19 -20.87 -5.64 -19.07
C VAL A 19 -19.60 -5.53 -19.90
N LYS A 20 -18.43 -5.66 -19.26
CA LYS A 20 -17.10 -5.58 -19.88
C LYS A 20 -16.12 -6.43 -19.08
N GLN A 21 -15.26 -7.18 -19.74
CA GLN A 21 -14.22 -7.95 -19.06
C GLN A 21 -12.97 -8.09 -19.93
N PHE A 22 -11.83 -8.27 -19.27
CA PHE A 22 -10.56 -8.55 -19.89
C PHE A 22 -9.80 -9.60 -19.06
N THR A 23 -9.27 -10.62 -19.73
CA THR A 23 -8.40 -11.63 -19.13
C THR A 23 -7.02 -11.54 -19.77
N ASN A 24 -6.00 -11.30 -18.97
CA ASN A 24 -4.63 -11.41 -19.48
C ASN A 24 -4.22 -12.90 -19.44
N PRO A 25 -3.94 -13.53 -20.60
CA PRO A 25 -3.64 -14.95 -20.63
C PRO A 25 -2.30 -15.27 -19.92
N VAL A 26 -2.22 -16.44 -19.32
CA VAL A 26 -0.93 -16.97 -18.84
C VAL A 26 -0.01 -17.26 -20.02
N LYS A 27 1.27 -16.93 -19.91
CA LYS A 27 2.29 -17.23 -20.91
C LYS A 27 2.75 -18.68 -20.83
N GLU A 28 2.87 -19.16 -19.59
CA GLU A 28 3.25 -20.53 -19.26
C GLU A 28 2.34 -21.04 -18.12
N PRO A 29 2.06 -22.34 -18.02
CA PRO A 29 1.26 -22.89 -16.94
C PRO A 29 1.80 -22.49 -15.56
N ILE A 30 0.92 -22.04 -14.67
CA ILE A 30 1.26 -21.64 -13.31
C ILE A 30 0.88 -22.80 -12.37
N ASP A 31 1.88 -23.51 -11.86
CA ASP A 31 1.68 -24.43 -10.75
C ASP A 31 1.74 -23.65 -9.43
N SER A 32 0.57 -23.44 -8.85
CA SER A 32 0.41 -22.73 -7.58
C SER A 32 -0.02 -23.63 -6.43
N ASP A 33 -0.02 -24.96 -6.63
CA ASP A 33 -0.28 -25.92 -5.56
C ASP A 33 0.99 -26.22 -4.76
N ILE A 34 1.59 -25.16 -4.23
CA ILE A 34 2.83 -25.19 -3.46
C ILE A 34 2.63 -24.51 -2.10
N ASN A 35 3.44 -24.90 -1.12
CA ASN A 35 3.65 -24.11 0.09
C ASN A 35 4.54 -22.90 -0.25
N LEU A 36 4.30 -21.75 0.34
CA LEU A 36 5.09 -20.53 0.05
C LEU A 36 6.58 -20.69 0.38
N PHE A 37 6.94 -21.55 1.32
CA PHE A 37 8.33 -21.91 1.59
C PHE A 37 9.04 -22.47 0.35
N ASP A 38 8.32 -23.11 -0.59
CA ASP A 38 8.91 -23.62 -1.83
C ASP A 38 9.52 -22.50 -2.70
N LEU A 39 9.04 -21.27 -2.60
CA LEU A 39 9.66 -20.12 -3.30
C LEU A 39 11.09 -19.88 -2.79
N LEU A 40 11.28 -19.89 -1.48
CA LEU A 40 12.59 -19.75 -0.82
C LEU A 40 13.48 -20.97 -1.09
N ASP A 41 12.96 -22.19 -0.91
CA ASP A 41 13.70 -23.44 -1.09
C ASP A 41 14.18 -23.59 -2.54
N ASN A 42 13.32 -23.28 -3.51
CA ASN A 42 13.69 -23.29 -4.94
C ASN A 42 14.72 -22.19 -5.27
N ARG A 43 14.64 -21.02 -4.62
CA ARG A 43 15.66 -19.97 -4.76
C ARG A 43 17.01 -20.44 -4.23
N ALA A 44 17.05 -21.04 -3.04
CA ALA A 44 18.28 -21.58 -2.44
C ALA A 44 18.90 -22.70 -3.29
N LYS A 45 18.06 -23.58 -3.88
CA LYS A 45 18.54 -24.63 -4.81
C LYS A 45 19.11 -24.05 -6.11
N ARG A 46 18.50 -22.99 -6.64
CA ARG A 46 18.91 -22.38 -7.92
C ARG A 46 20.15 -21.48 -7.80
N ASP A 47 20.26 -20.74 -6.70
CA ASP A 47 21.28 -19.73 -6.46
C ASP A 47 21.64 -19.65 -4.96
N PRO A 48 22.32 -20.70 -4.40
CA PRO A 48 22.55 -20.82 -2.96
C PRO A 48 23.37 -19.68 -2.36
N GLU A 49 24.32 -19.15 -3.13
CA GLU A 49 25.24 -18.08 -2.69
C GLU A 49 24.70 -16.66 -3.01
N GLY A 50 23.61 -16.57 -3.79
CA GLY A 50 23.01 -15.30 -4.13
C GLY A 50 22.46 -14.56 -2.91
N ALA A 51 22.68 -13.25 -2.83
CA ALA A 51 22.13 -12.41 -1.78
C ALA A 51 20.59 -12.48 -1.80
N MET A 52 20.00 -12.85 -0.65
CA MET A 52 18.56 -13.04 -0.48
C MET A 52 17.96 -11.94 0.38
N ILE A 53 18.47 -11.80 1.59
CA ILE A 53 18.09 -10.77 2.56
C ILE A 53 19.33 -9.95 2.87
N GLU A 54 19.18 -8.63 2.87
CA GLU A 54 20.25 -7.75 3.34
C GLU A 54 19.79 -6.97 4.59
N TYR A 55 20.56 -7.01 5.64
CA TYR A 55 20.30 -6.28 6.87
C TYR A 55 21.36 -5.22 7.11
N LYS A 56 20.99 -4.15 7.79
CA LYS A 56 21.91 -3.08 8.14
C LYS A 56 22.55 -3.38 9.49
N GLY A 57 23.87 -3.56 9.50
CA GLY A 57 24.64 -3.78 10.72
C GLY A 57 24.80 -2.52 11.58
N ASP A 58 25.28 -2.69 12.81
CA ASP A 58 25.58 -1.58 13.74
C ASP A 58 26.64 -0.61 13.19
N ASP A 59 27.47 -1.08 12.28
CA ASP A 59 28.45 -0.27 11.55
C ASP A 59 27.84 0.62 10.46
N GLY A 60 26.52 0.47 10.22
CA GLY A 60 25.76 1.19 9.20
C GLY A 60 25.94 0.66 7.78
N THR A 61 26.63 -0.47 7.60
CA THR A 61 26.79 -1.15 6.31
C THR A 61 25.74 -2.23 6.10
N TRP A 62 25.52 -2.61 4.83
CA TRP A 62 24.56 -3.64 4.46
C TRP A 62 25.29 -4.99 4.33
N HIS A 63 24.77 -6.01 5.02
CA HIS A 63 25.31 -7.35 5.06
C HIS A 63 24.31 -8.35 4.49
N PRO A 64 24.69 -9.19 3.50
CA PRO A 64 23.78 -10.17 2.94
C PRO A 64 23.75 -11.47 3.75
N TYR A 65 22.56 -12.03 3.89
CA TYR A 65 22.38 -13.48 4.03
C TYR A 65 22.20 -14.08 2.63
N SER A 66 22.95 -15.12 2.30
CA SER A 66 22.73 -15.86 1.06
C SER A 66 21.40 -16.64 1.13
N ALA A 67 20.89 -17.05 -0.03
CA ALA A 67 19.65 -17.80 -0.09
C ALA A 67 19.72 -19.10 0.72
N GLN A 68 20.86 -19.81 0.68
CA GLN A 68 21.07 -21.01 1.48
C GLN A 68 21.08 -20.73 2.97
N VAL A 69 21.83 -19.71 3.42
CA VAL A 69 21.93 -19.34 4.83
C VAL A 69 20.57 -18.91 5.38
N PHE A 70 19.83 -18.11 4.63
CA PHE A 70 18.51 -17.66 5.05
C PHE A 70 17.49 -18.80 5.11
N ARG A 71 17.50 -19.69 4.10
CA ARG A 71 16.68 -20.90 4.10
C ARG A 71 16.94 -21.78 5.33
N ASP A 72 18.21 -22.04 5.65
CA ASP A 72 18.57 -22.89 6.78
C ASP A 72 18.16 -22.26 8.12
N MET A 73 18.29 -20.93 8.24
CA MET A 73 17.77 -20.17 9.38
C MET A 73 16.26 -20.32 9.55
N VAL A 74 15.50 -20.28 8.46
CA VAL A 74 14.04 -20.47 8.45
C VAL A 74 13.70 -21.89 8.90
N ILE A 75 14.43 -22.92 8.43
CA ILE A 75 14.22 -24.32 8.85
C ILE A 75 14.49 -24.48 10.35
N ASP A 76 15.56 -23.89 10.89
CA ASP A 76 15.86 -23.94 12.32
C ASP A 76 14.73 -23.31 13.16
N LEU A 77 14.19 -22.17 12.72
CA LEU A 77 13.05 -21.55 13.39
C LEU A 77 11.79 -22.40 13.30
N ALA A 78 11.54 -23.01 12.14
CA ALA A 78 10.41 -23.91 11.92
C ALA A 78 10.48 -25.14 12.84
N LYS A 79 11.66 -25.75 12.97
CA LYS A 79 11.88 -26.84 13.94
C LYS A 79 11.61 -26.36 15.37
N GLY A 80 12.04 -25.13 15.72
CA GLY A 80 11.74 -24.53 17.02
C GLY A 80 10.23 -24.40 17.28
N LEU A 81 9.46 -24.00 16.28
CA LEU A 81 8.00 -23.90 16.37
C LEU A 81 7.36 -25.30 16.53
N ILE A 82 7.83 -26.31 15.80
CA ILE A 82 7.40 -27.70 15.99
C ILE A 82 7.68 -28.17 17.43
N GLY A 83 8.89 -27.92 17.94
CA GLY A 83 9.27 -28.26 19.31
C GLY A 83 8.45 -27.53 20.39
N LEU A 84 7.92 -26.36 20.08
CA LEU A 84 6.95 -25.62 20.91
C LEU A 84 5.51 -26.17 20.79
N GLY A 85 5.29 -27.20 19.97
CA GLY A 85 3.99 -27.82 19.75
C GLY A 85 3.07 -26.98 18.85
N VAL A 86 3.63 -26.19 17.94
CA VAL A 86 2.87 -25.54 16.86
C VAL A 86 2.59 -26.56 15.77
N ASN A 87 1.33 -26.69 15.38
CA ASN A 87 0.87 -27.65 14.39
C ASN A 87 0.27 -26.92 13.17
N LYS A 88 0.06 -27.66 12.08
CA LYS A 88 -0.68 -27.18 10.92
C LYS A 88 -2.04 -26.60 11.35
N GLY A 89 -2.31 -25.40 10.89
CA GLY A 89 -3.55 -24.68 11.19
C GLY A 89 -3.54 -23.86 12.50
N ASP A 90 -2.51 -23.97 13.34
CA ASP A 90 -2.34 -23.12 14.51
C ASP A 90 -1.99 -21.68 14.08
N SER A 91 -2.50 -20.70 14.82
CA SER A 91 -2.22 -19.30 14.56
C SER A 91 -1.07 -18.79 15.41
N VAL A 92 -0.07 -18.20 14.75
CA VAL A 92 1.08 -17.53 15.38
C VAL A 92 1.06 -16.05 15.01
N ALA A 93 1.01 -15.17 16.01
CA ALA A 93 1.00 -13.73 15.78
C ALA A 93 2.42 -13.16 15.71
N ILE A 94 2.66 -12.21 14.80
CA ILE A 94 3.86 -11.38 14.76
C ILE A 94 3.43 -9.93 14.96
N VAL A 95 3.93 -9.30 16.03
CA VAL A 95 3.66 -7.90 16.40
C VAL A 95 4.98 -7.12 16.35
N SER A 96 5.33 -6.64 15.17
CA SER A 96 6.64 -6.04 14.92
C SER A 96 6.64 -5.15 13.68
N HIS A 97 7.49 -4.14 13.69
CA HIS A 97 7.87 -3.38 12.49
C HIS A 97 8.52 -4.28 11.43
N THR A 98 8.69 -3.72 10.22
CA THR A 98 9.37 -4.36 9.11
C THR A 98 10.84 -4.57 9.42
N ARG A 99 11.26 -5.85 9.49
CA ARG A 99 12.64 -6.27 9.78
C ARG A 99 12.87 -7.70 9.24
N TRP A 100 14.13 -8.09 9.06
CA TRP A 100 14.44 -9.39 8.45
C TRP A 100 13.99 -10.59 9.31
N GLU A 101 13.98 -10.43 10.63
CA GLU A 101 13.50 -11.46 11.55
C GLU A 101 12.00 -11.73 11.38
N TRP A 102 11.23 -10.69 11.04
CA TRP A 102 9.81 -10.82 10.71
C TRP A 102 9.62 -11.77 9.52
N THR A 103 10.39 -11.54 8.45
CA THR A 103 10.41 -12.37 7.23
C THR A 103 10.82 -13.81 7.52
N ALA A 104 11.87 -14.03 8.35
CA ALA A 104 12.31 -15.36 8.72
C ALA A 104 11.24 -16.12 9.51
N LEU A 105 10.56 -15.44 10.45
CA LEU A 105 9.47 -16.02 11.24
C LEU A 105 8.24 -16.32 10.39
N ASP A 106 7.84 -15.43 9.49
CA ASP A 106 6.70 -15.63 8.59
C ASP A 106 6.90 -16.90 7.73
N MET A 107 8.07 -17.01 7.13
CA MET A 107 8.41 -18.18 6.32
C MET A 107 8.49 -19.48 7.17
N ALA A 108 9.00 -19.39 8.41
CA ALA A 108 9.07 -20.55 9.31
C ALA A 108 7.68 -21.02 9.73
N ILE A 109 6.78 -20.10 10.09
CA ILE A 109 5.40 -20.39 10.45
C ILE A 109 4.68 -21.07 9.29
N MET A 110 4.74 -20.47 8.10
CA MET A 110 4.05 -20.98 6.92
C MET A 110 4.65 -22.30 6.41
N SER A 111 5.96 -22.54 6.58
CA SER A 111 6.61 -23.78 6.12
C SER A 111 6.04 -25.03 6.77
N ILE A 112 5.55 -24.93 8.01
CA ILE A 112 4.94 -26.03 8.76
C ILE A 112 3.40 -26.06 8.67
N GLY A 113 2.81 -25.25 7.78
CA GLY A 113 1.37 -25.15 7.59
C GLY A 113 0.63 -24.43 8.73
N ALA A 114 1.34 -23.74 9.63
CA ALA A 114 0.74 -22.83 10.61
C ALA A 114 0.37 -21.50 9.94
N LEU A 115 -0.48 -20.70 10.58
CA LEU A 115 -1.02 -19.46 10.07
C LEU A 115 -0.27 -18.26 10.67
N THR A 116 0.32 -17.42 9.85
CA THR A 116 0.80 -16.14 10.35
C THR A 116 -0.37 -15.18 10.54
N VAL A 117 -0.48 -14.59 11.73
CA VAL A 117 -1.40 -13.49 12.03
C VAL A 117 -0.56 -12.22 12.19
N PRO A 118 -0.42 -11.42 11.12
CA PRO A 118 0.33 -10.17 11.17
C PRO A 118 -0.48 -9.12 11.92
N VAL A 119 0.16 -8.44 12.88
CA VAL A 119 -0.46 -7.38 13.68
C VAL A 119 0.40 -6.13 13.62
N TYR A 120 -0.23 -4.99 13.34
CA TYR A 120 0.49 -3.72 13.34
C TYR A 120 0.97 -3.38 14.75
N GLU A 121 2.19 -2.89 14.84
CA GLU A 121 2.80 -2.41 16.07
C GLU A 121 2.01 -1.25 16.71
N THR A 122 1.27 -0.52 15.89
CA THR A 122 0.40 0.60 16.31
C THR A 122 -0.96 0.15 16.82
N ASN A 123 -1.34 -1.11 16.67
CA ASN A 123 -2.63 -1.60 17.17
C ASN A 123 -2.72 -1.43 18.69
N SER A 124 -3.88 -0.95 19.14
CA SER A 124 -4.18 -0.82 20.57
C SER A 124 -4.29 -2.20 21.26
N ALA A 125 -4.17 -2.24 22.58
CA ALA A 125 -4.34 -3.47 23.35
C ALA A 125 -5.70 -4.15 23.09
N SER A 126 -6.79 -3.37 22.95
CA SER A 126 -8.11 -3.90 22.64
C SER A 126 -8.21 -4.50 21.23
N GLN A 127 -7.50 -3.93 20.25
CA GLN A 127 -7.42 -4.51 18.91
C GLN A 127 -6.58 -5.79 18.90
N VAL A 128 -5.49 -5.84 19.67
CA VAL A 128 -4.68 -7.06 19.85
C VAL A 128 -5.53 -8.16 20.48
N SER A 129 -6.26 -7.85 21.58
CA SER A 129 -7.19 -8.80 22.22
C SER A 129 -8.20 -9.35 21.22
N TRP A 130 -8.85 -8.48 20.43
CA TRP A 130 -9.81 -8.87 19.43
C TRP A 130 -9.21 -9.81 18.37
N ILE A 131 -8.09 -9.40 17.74
CA ILE A 131 -7.43 -10.16 16.69
C ILE A 131 -7.00 -11.53 17.20
N PHE A 132 -6.39 -11.61 18.38
CA PHE A 132 -5.91 -12.85 18.97
C PHE A 132 -7.04 -13.82 19.31
N ASN A 133 -8.17 -13.31 19.82
CA ASN A 133 -9.34 -14.15 20.09
C ASN A 133 -10.02 -14.66 18.83
N ASP A 134 -10.23 -13.79 17.84
CA ASP A 134 -10.89 -14.16 16.60
C ASP A 134 -10.08 -15.20 15.82
N SER A 135 -8.76 -15.00 15.71
CA SER A 135 -7.84 -15.92 15.02
C SER A 135 -7.32 -17.07 15.90
N LYS A 136 -7.68 -17.11 17.19
CA LYS A 136 -7.25 -18.13 18.16
C LYS A 136 -5.72 -18.27 18.26
N VAL A 137 -5.02 -17.15 18.39
CA VAL A 137 -3.56 -17.12 18.50
C VAL A 137 -3.08 -18.01 19.66
N THR A 138 -2.15 -18.91 19.38
CA THR A 138 -1.56 -19.83 20.37
C THR A 138 -0.17 -19.39 20.82
N LEU A 139 0.56 -18.67 19.97
CA LEU A 139 1.91 -18.16 20.20
C LEU A 139 2.01 -16.76 19.62
N ALA A 140 2.64 -15.83 20.33
CA ALA A 140 2.92 -14.48 19.84
C ALA A 140 4.41 -14.16 19.87
N ILE A 141 4.87 -13.41 18.86
CA ILE A 141 6.24 -12.93 18.74
C ILE A 141 6.18 -11.41 18.66
N ALA A 142 6.64 -10.77 19.71
CA ALA A 142 6.71 -9.32 19.89
C ALA A 142 8.07 -8.81 19.43
N GLU A 143 8.13 -7.59 18.88
CA GLU A 143 9.40 -6.94 18.54
C GLU A 143 10.26 -6.69 19.77
N ASP A 144 9.69 -5.96 20.72
CA ASP A 144 10.34 -5.42 21.92
C ASP A 144 9.50 -5.65 23.19
N ASP A 145 10.03 -5.20 24.32
CA ASP A 145 9.35 -5.27 25.60
C ASP A 145 8.04 -4.46 25.63
N GLY A 146 7.95 -3.35 24.89
CA GLY A 146 6.73 -2.55 24.82
C GLY A 146 5.58 -3.29 24.14
N GLN A 147 5.87 -3.99 23.04
CA GLN A 147 4.87 -4.84 22.37
C GLN A 147 4.51 -6.06 23.22
N ARG A 148 5.49 -6.66 23.90
CA ARG A 148 5.23 -7.74 24.87
C ARG A 148 4.28 -7.27 25.98
N ASP A 149 4.56 -6.13 26.61
CA ASP A 149 3.76 -5.60 27.72
C ASP A 149 2.32 -5.29 27.28
N LYS A 150 2.15 -4.81 26.04
CA LYS A 150 0.84 -4.64 25.41
C LYS A 150 0.10 -5.98 25.29
N ILE A 151 0.75 -7.03 24.80
CA ILE A 151 0.16 -8.38 24.68
C ILE A 151 -0.18 -8.94 26.05
N GLU A 152 0.74 -8.83 27.01
CA GLU A 152 0.54 -9.33 28.37
C GLU A 152 -0.60 -8.61 29.11
N SER A 153 -0.83 -7.33 28.81
CA SER A 153 -1.94 -6.57 29.41
C SER A 153 -3.32 -7.14 29.07
N VAL A 154 -3.45 -7.88 27.97
CA VAL A 154 -4.69 -8.53 27.51
C VAL A 154 -4.66 -10.05 27.59
N ARG A 155 -3.60 -10.63 28.14
CA ARG A 155 -3.40 -12.08 28.20
C ARG A 155 -4.56 -12.83 28.83
N SER A 156 -5.14 -12.30 29.89
CA SER A 156 -6.30 -12.90 30.58
C SER A 156 -7.55 -12.98 29.70
N GLU A 157 -7.63 -12.14 28.65
CA GLU A 157 -8.72 -12.12 27.70
C GLU A 157 -8.49 -13.12 26.54
N VAL A 158 -7.25 -13.64 26.38
CA VAL A 158 -6.86 -14.53 25.28
C VAL A 158 -6.45 -15.91 25.80
N PRO A 159 -7.39 -16.79 26.12
CA PRO A 159 -7.10 -18.07 26.77
C PRO A 159 -6.31 -19.06 25.90
N THR A 160 -6.24 -18.85 24.60
CA THR A 160 -5.47 -19.68 23.67
C THR A 160 -3.98 -19.39 23.66
N LEU A 161 -3.57 -18.18 24.10
CA LEU A 161 -2.18 -17.73 24.06
C LEU A 161 -1.32 -18.47 25.11
N ARG A 162 -0.38 -19.28 24.65
CA ARG A 162 0.52 -20.07 25.50
C ARG A 162 1.83 -19.33 25.78
N ASN A 163 2.51 -18.88 24.75
CA ASN A 163 3.85 -18.29 24.83
C ASN A 163 3.93 -16.94 24.13
N VAL A 164 4.79 -16.06 24.67
CA VAL A 164 5.18 -14.80 24.04
C VAL A 164 6.72 -14.75 23.97
N PHE A 165 7.27 -14.55 22.79
CA PHE A 165 8.71 -14.36 22.57
C PHE A 165 8.96 -12.91 22.17
N VAL A 166 10.16 -12.39 22.48
CA VAL A 166 10.56 -11.01 22.16
C VAL A 166 11.80 -11.06 21.26
N ILE A 167 11.70 -10.51 20.06
CA ILE A 167 12.77 -10.53 19.05
C ILE A 167 14.05 -9.90 19.63
N GLU A 168 13.95 -8.68 20.14
CA GLU A 168 15.10 -7.92 20.66
C GLU A 168 15.70 -8.51 21.94
N ALA A 169 14.96 -9.33 22.66
CA ALA A 169 15.46 -10.08 23.81
C ALA A 169 15.99 -11.48 23.45
N GLY A 170 16.34 -11.71 22.17
CA GLY A 170 16.89 -12.99 21.71
C GLY A 170 15.83 -14.06 21.43
N GLY A 171 14.59 -13.66 21.16
CA GLY A 171 13.45 -14.56 20.93
C GLY A 171 13.66 -15.59 19.83
N LEU A 172 14.35 -15.24 18.74
CA LEU A 172 14.66 -16.18 17.67
C LEU A 172 15.55 -17.33 18.16
N ASN A 173 16.58 -17.00 18.92
CA ASN A 173 17.47 -18.03 19.50
C ASN A 173 16.73 -18.90 20.53
N ALA A 174 15.88 -18.27 21.34
CA ALA A 174 15.03 -19.00 22.28
C ALA A 174 14.10 -19.99 21.55
N ILE A 175 13.45 -19.58 20.46
CA ILE A 175 12.63 -20.46 19.63
C ILE A 175 13.45 -21.63 19.09
N LYS A 176 14.64 -21.37 18.51
CA LYS A 176 15.52 -22.41 17.94
C LYS A 176 15.90 -23.49 18.95
N THR A 177 16.10 -23.16 20.25
CA THR A 177 16.45 -24.15 21.27
C THR A 177 15.38 -25.24 21.47
N TYR A 178 14.11 -24.92 21.25
CA TYR A 178 13.04 -25.92 21.28
C TYR A 178 13.11 -26.90 20.11
N GLY A 179 13.78 -26.52 19.01
CA GLY A 179 13.94 -27.35 17.82
C GLY A 179 15.11 -28.33 17.84
N GLU A 180 15.98 -28.30 18.87
CA GLU A 180 17.19 -29.14 18.92
C GLU A 180 16.93 -30.65 18.84
N SER A 181 15.76 -31.10 19.29
CA SER A 181 15.34 -32.48 19.21
C SER A 181 14.54 -32.84 17.94
N VAL A 182 14.14 -31.83 17.15
CA VAL A 182 13.34 -32.01 15.92
C VAL A 182 14.27 -32.31 14.75
N THR A 183 14.07 -33.43 14.10
CA THR A 183 14.90 -33.86 12.98
C THR A 183 14.50 -33.13 11.67
N ASP A 184 15.41 -33.19 10.67
CA ASP A 184 15.07 -32.71 9.31
C ASP A 184 13.89 -33.50 8.72
N ALA A 185 13.83 -34.81 8.96
CA ALA A 185 12.73 -35.63 8.45
C ALA A 185 11.36 -35.15 9.00
N GLU A 186 11.29 -34.86 10.30
CA GLU A 186 10.06 -34.34 10.92
C GLU A 186 9.67 -33.00 10.33
N PHE A 187 10.64 -32.06 10.14
CA PHE A 187 10.35 -30.81 9.45
C PHE A 187 9.75 -31.03 8.05
N TRP A 188 10.34 -31.93 7.26
CA TRP A 188 9.84 -32.21 5.92
C TRP A 188 8.46 -32.87 5.91
N GLU A 189 8.13 -33.70 6.91
CA GLU A 189 6.77 -34.23 7.09
C GLU A 189 5.74 -33.13 7.31
N TYR A 190 6.05 -32.14 8.17
CA TYR A 190 5.18 -30.96 8.36
C TYR A 190 5.03 -30.14 7.08
N LYS A 191 6.14 -29.89 6.39
CA LYS A 191 6.16 -29.11 5.15
C LYS A 191 5.34 -29.78 4.05
N GLU A 192 5.52 -31.09 3.85
CA GLU A 192 4.83 -31.87 2.81
C GLU A 192 3.34 -32.05 3.12
N ALA A 193 2.93 -31.95 4.38
CA ALA A 193 1.53 -31.94 4.76
C ALA A 193 0.79 -30.65 4.43
N SER A 194 1.50 -29.59 4.03
CA SER A 194 0.92 -28.27 3.70
C SER A 194 0.89 -28.05 2.19
N HIS A 195 -0.29 -27.70 1.67
CA HIS A 195 -0.59 -27.58 0.24
C HIS A 195 -1.08 -26.17 -0.12
N GLY A 196 -1.20 -25.89 -1.42
CA GLY A 196 -1.61 -24.58 -1.93
C GLY A 196 -2.95 -24.07 -1.40
N ASP A 197 -3.93 -24.94 -1.19
CA ASP A 197 -5.26 -24.56 -0.70
C ASP A 197 -5.35 -24.40 0.83
N ASP A 198 -4.30 -24.73 1.56
CA ASP A 198 -4.23 -24.47 2.99
C ASP A 198 -4.11 -22.95 3.24
N ARG A 199 -4.69 -22.50 4.35
CA ARG A 199 -4.53 -21.09 4.77
C ARG A 199 -3.08 -20.85 5.16
N ALA A 200 -2.50 -19.77 4.63
CA ALA A 200 -1.16 -19.29 4.99
C ALA A 200 -1.23 -18.18 6.05
N THR A 201 -2.28 -17.37 6.01
CA THR A 201 -2.38 -16.20 6.89
C THR A 201 -3.81 -15.71 7.02
N ILE A 202 -4.07 -14.99 8.12
CA ILE A 202 -5.29 -14.20 8.32
C ILE A 202 -4.86 -12.75 8.49
N VAL A 203 -5.16 -11.90 7.51
CA VAL A 203 -4.78 -10.47 7.52
C VAL A 203 -5.98 -9.64 7.93
N TYR A 204 -5.85 -8.90 9.05
CA TYR A 204 -6.93 -8.08 9.58
C TYR A 204 -6.94 -6.70 8.93
N THR A 205 -8.09 -6.34 8.35
CA THR A 205 -8.33 -5.03 7.75
C THR A 205 -9.26 -4.21 8.62
N SER A 206 -8.99 -2.90 8.73
CA SER A 206 -9.88 -1.98 9.42
C SER A 206 -11.12 -1.73 8.56
N GLY A 207 -12.19 -2.47 8.80
CA GLY A 207 -13.48 -2.22 8.14
C GLY A 207 -14.08 -0.86 8.49
N SER A 208 -15.00 -0.37 7.65
CA SER A 208 -15.77 0.87 7.91
C SER A 208 -16.60 0.81 9.21
N THR A 209 -16.81 -0.37 9.77
CA THR A 209 -17.59 -0.63 11.00
C THR A 209 -16.77 -0.55 12.29
N GLY A 210 -15.48 -0.25 12.23
CA GLY A 210 -14.60 -0.10 13.40
C GLY A 210 -13.96 -1.40 13.90
N THR A 211 -14.62 -2.56 13.77
CA THR A 211 -14.04 -3.87 14.16
C THR A 211 -13.24 -4.45 12.99
N PRO A 212 -11.96 -4.83 13.19
CA PRO A 212 -11.16 -5.44 12.14
C PRO A 212 -11.76 -6.76 11.64
N LYS A 213 -11.72 -6.98 10.32
CA LYS A 213 -12.16 -8.23 9.68
C LYS A 213 -10.95 -9.00 9.19
N GLY A 214 -10.86 -10.28 9.52
CA GLY A 214 -9.79 -11.16 9.08
C GLY A 214 -10.05 -11.67 7.66
N VAL A 215 -9.12 -11.43 6.74
CA VAL A 215 -9.15 -11.98 5.37
C VAL A 215 -8.31 -13.25 5.35
N GLU A 216 -8.90 -14.38 4.98
CA GLU A 216 -8.20 -15.67 4.87
C GLU A 216 -7.51 -15.77 3.51
N LEU A 217 -6.18 -15.84 3.52
CA LEU A 217 -5.36 -16.02 2.33
C LEU A 217 -4.66 -17.37 2.38
N THR A 218 -4.66 -18.09 1.25
CA THR A 218 -4.04 -19.41 1.10
C THR A 218 -2.63 -19.29 0.52
N HIS A 219 -1.85 -20.36 0.63
CA HIS A 219 -0.57 -20.43 -0.07
C HIS A 219 -0.75 -20.25 -1.59
N ARG A 220 -1.79 -20.86 -2.18
CA ARG A 220 -2.14 -20.75 -3.60
C ARG A 220 -2.38 -19.30 -4.02
N ASN A 221 -3.07 -18.50 -3.20
CA ASN A 221 -3.36 -17.11 -3.56
C ASN A 221 -2.07 -16.31 -3.82
N PHE A 222 -1.11 -16.37 -2.89
CA PHE A 222 0.18 -15.71 -3.04
C PHE A 222 1.08 -16.37 -4.08
N ALA A 223 1.18 -17.70 -4.09
CA ALA A 223 2.01 -18.43 -5.05
C ALA A 223 1.59 -18.12 -6.49
N PHE A 224 0.27 -18.19 -6.77
CA PHE A 224 -0.26 -17.81 -8.07
C PHE A 224 0.11 -16.38 -8.43
N LEU A 225 -0.12 -15.42 -7.52
CA LEU A 225 0.14 -14.02 -7.77
C LEU A 225 1.62 -13.73 -8.05
N VAL A 226 2.53 -14.35 -7.28
CA VAL A 226 3.99 -14.25 -7.48
C VAL A 226 4.39 -14.78 -8.85
N LEU A 227 3.96 -15.99 -9.19
CA LEU A 227 4.32 -16.63 -10.45
C LEU A 227 3.70 -15.91 -11.66
N SER A 228 2.47 -15.40 -11.52
CA SER A 228 1.81 -14.53 -12.49
C SER A 228 2.60 -13.24 -12.72
N ALA A 229 3.02 -12.57 -11.63
CA ALA A 229 3.79 -11.34 -11.70
C ALA A 229 5.19 -11.56 -12.33
N LEU A 230 5.85 -12.68 -12.07
CA LEU A 230 7.13 -13.03 -12.70
C LEU A 230 6.99 -13.21 -14.22
N GLN A 231 5.86 -13.76 -14.69
CA GLN A 231 5.56 -13.86 -16.11
C GLN A 231 5.19 -12.50 -16.72
N TYR A 232 4.45 -11.68 -15.97
CA TYR A 232 3.94 -10.39 -16.43
C TYR A 232 5.05 -9.33 -16.51
N MET A 233 5.89 -9.22 -15.47
CA MET A 233 6.98 -8.24 -15.35
C MET A 233 8.34 -8.91 -15.07
N PRO A 234 8.88 -9.67 -16.00
CA PRO A 234 10.14 -10.39 -15.81
C PRO A 234 11.32 -9.43 -15.51
N ARG A 235 11.26 -8.21 -16.03
CA ARG A 235 12.25 -7.17 -15.76
C ARG A 235 12.30 -6.77 -14.29
N ALA A 236 11.19 -6.82 -13.57
CA ALA A 236 11.17 -6.55 -12.13
C ALA A 236 11.71 -7.72 -11.31
N GLY A 237 11.24 -8.95 -11.58
CA GLY A 237 11.48 -10.11 -10.72
C GLY A 237 12.68 -10.98 -11.10
N ALA A 238 12.98 -11.14 -12.38
CA ALA A 238 13.96 -12.09 -12.88
C ALA A 238 15.23 -11.46 -13.49
N TRP A 239 15.32 -10.13 -13.52
CA TRP A 239 16.50 -9.44 -14.04
C TRP A 239 17.68 -9.54 -13.06
N PRO A 240 18.92 -9.76 -13.54
CA PRO A 240 20.10 -9.87 -12.67
C PRO A 240 20.30 -8.64 -11.77
N ASN A 241 20.81 -8.88 -10.55
CA ASN A 241 21.20 -7.84 -9.59
C ASN A 241 20.05 -6.88 -9.18
N ARG A 242 18.80 -7.34 -9.18
CA ARG A 242 17.69 -6.56 -8.62
C ARG A 242 17.84 -6.43 -7.10
N ARG A 243 17.66 -5.22 -6.60
CA ARG A 243 17.71 -4.90 -5.17
C ARG A 243 16.49 -4.06 -4.80
N LEU A 244 15.77 -4.49 -3.77
CA LEU A 244 14.60 -3.81 -3.24
C LEU A 244 14.85 -3.44 -1.78
N LEU A 245 14.69 -2.17 -1.42
CA LEU A 245 14.59 -1.75 -0.02
C LEU A 245 13.11 -1.60 0.34
N LEU A 246 12.63 -2.50 1.21
CA LEU A 246 11.25 -2.55 1.66
C LEU A 246 11.13 -1.89 3.03
N PHE A 247 10.33 -0.82 3.11
CA PHE A 247 10.05 -0.08 4.34
C PHE A 247 8.54 -0.04 4.67
N LEU A 248 7.71 -0.57 3.79
CA LEU A 248 6.29 -0.71 4.05
C LEU A 248 6.04 -1.81 5.09
N PRO A 249 4.98 -1.69 5.93
CA PRO A 249 4.68 -2.70 6.94
C PRO A 249 4.44 -4.09 6.34
N LEU A 250 5.16 -5.11 6.81
CA LEU A 250 4.93 -6.52 6.44
C LEU A 250 3.59 -7.04 6.97
N SER A 251 2.96 -6.33 7.90
CA SER A 251 1.56 -6.58 8.30
C SER A 251 0.56 -6.29 7.17
N HIS A 252 0.99 -5.61 6.09
CA HIS A 252 0.16 -5.31 4.93
C HIS A 252 0.51 -6.23 3.75
N VAL A 253 -0.50 -6.75 3.06
CA VAL A 253 -0.33 -7.71 1.94
C VAL A 253 0.56 -7.21 0.81
N PHE A 254 0.61 -5.90 0.55
CA PHE A 254 1.44 -5.35 -0.52
C PHE A 254 2.93 -5.54 -0.25
N ALA A 255 3.37 -5.29 0.97
CA ALA A 255 4.75 -5.54 1.37
C ALA A 255 5.08 -7.03 1.37
N ARG A 256 4.18 -7.88 1.89
CA ARG A 256 4.35 -9.34 1.89
C ARG A 256 4.35 -9.93 0.47
N PHE A 257 3.51 -9.44 -0.43
CA PHE A 257 3.60 -9.83 -1.85
C PHE A 257 5.01 -9.56 -2.41
N MET A 258 5.58 -8.38 -2.14
CA MET A 258 6.93 -8.05 -2.61
C MET A 258 8.02 -8.90 -1.95
N GLU A 259 7.82 -9.31 -0.70
CA GLU A 259 8.66 -10.29 -0.02
C GLU A 259 8.67 -11.62 -0.79
N PHE A 260 7.50 -12.22 -1.03
CA PHE A 260 7.38 -13.49 -1.76
C PHE A 260 7.80 -13.36 -3.23
N PHE A 261 7.53 -12.22 -3.86
CA PHE A 261 7.99 -11.93 -5.22
C PHE A 261 9.52 -11.89 -5.30
N SER A 262 10.18 -11.40 -4.25
CA SER A 262 11.65 -11.40 -4.15
C SER A 262 12.19 -12.83 -4.07
N PHE A 263 11.52 -13.73 -3.33
CA PHE A 263 11.91 -15.14 -3.21
C PHE A 263 11.67 -15.93 -4.49
N GLY A 264 10.51 -15.75 -5.11
CA GLY A 264 10.21 -16.40 -6.40
C GLY A 264 11.13 -15.93 -7.53
N GLY A 265 11.57 -14.70 -7.49
CA GLY A 265 12.48 -14.06 -8.44
C GLY A 265 13.96 -14.18 -8.09
N THR A 266 14.71 -13.11 -8.38
CA THR A 266 16.16 -12.99 -8.11
C THR A 266 16.50 -11.71 -7.34
N ILE A 267 15.54 -11.11 -6.67
CA ILE A 267 15.70 -9.84 -5.97
C ILE A 267 16.42 -10.08 -4.64
N SER A 268 17.42 -9.25 -4.33
CA SER A 268 17.94 -9.11 -2.98
C SER A 268 17.08 -8.10 -2.22
N LEU A 269 16.50 -8.55 -1.09
CA LEU A 269 15.55 -7.79 -0.29
C LEU A 269 16.21 -7.23 0.97
N ALA A 270 16.27 -5.90 1.10
CA ALA A 270 16.60 -5.23 2.34
C ALA A 270 15.33 -4.72 3.03
N LEU A 271 15.34 -4.76 4.36
CA LEU A 271 14.20 -4.36 5.19
C LEU A 271 14.63 -3.26 6.17
N SER A 272 13.83 -2.21 6.24
CA SER A 272 14.02 -1.08 7.14
C SER A 272 12.66 -0.52 7.57
N SER A 273 12.49 -0.24 8.85
CA SER A 273 11.28 0.41 9.38
C SER A 273 11.47 1.91 9.63
N ASN A 274 12.70 2.43 9.53
CA ASN A 274 13.01 3.79 9.94
C ASN A 274 12.83 4.81 8.82
N MET A 275 11.66 5.43 8.77
CA MET A 275 11.34 6.49 7.80
C MET A 275 12.28 7.71 7.87
N LYS A 276 12.94 7.97 9.02
CA LYS A 276 13.87 9.11 9.18
C LYS A 276 15.20 8.88 8.46
N THR A 277 15.62 7.62 8.32
CA THR A 277 16.85 7.24 7.62
C THR A 277 16.64 6.83 6.18
N MET A 278 15.41 6.73 5.71
CA MET A 278 15.01 6.17 4.41
C MET A 278 15.82 6.72 3.24
N VAL A 279 16.00 8.05 3.15
CA VAL A 279 16.76 8.66 2.04
C VAL A 279 18.24 8.22 2.08
N LYS A 280 18.83 8.19 3.27
CA LYS A 280 20.21 7.70 3.45
C LYS A 280 20.30 6.20 3.16
N ASP A 281 19.27 5.45 3.49
CA ASP A 281 19.21 4.02 3.23
C ASP A 281 19.08 3.75 1.72
N PHE A 282 18.32 4.54 0.96
CA PHE A 282 18.32 4.49 -0.51
C PHE A 282 19.69 4.79 -1.11
N GLU A 283 20.39 5.80 -0.60
CA GLU A 283 21.72 6.17 -1.06
C GLU A 283 22.75 5.05 -0.82
N THR A 284 22.77 4.49 0.40
CA THR A 284 23.76 3.48 0.81
C THR A 284 23.46 2.08 0.31
N PHE A 285 22.20 1.70 0.23
CA PHE A 285 21.76 0.40 -0.30
C PHE A 285 21.79 0.38 -1.83
N GLY A 286 21.41 1.48 -2.49
CA GLY A 286 21.34 1.57 -3.95
C GLY A 286 20.32 0.64 -4.57
N PRO A 287 19.02 0.74 -4.20
CA PRO A 287 17.98 -0.11 -4.78
C PRO A 287 17.86 0.11 -6.29
N THR A 288 17.49 -0.93 -7.01
CA THR A 288 17.20 -0.88 -8.45
C THR A 288 15.70 -0.79 -8.72
N LEU A 289 14.90 -1.20 -7.75
CA LEU A 289 13.45 -1.16 -7.72
C LEU A 289 13.00 -0.50 -6.43
N LEU A 290 12.08 0.44 -6.53
CA LEU A 290 11.48 1.13 -5.39
C LEU A 290 10.02 0.73 -5.24
N LEU A 291 9.58 0.65 -3.99
CA LEU A 291 8.17 0.46 -3.64
C LEU A 291 7.78 1.51 -2.62
N ALA A 292 6.84 2.37 -2.96
CA ALA A 292 6.38 3.40 -2.04
C ALA A 292 4.91 3.78 -2.30
N VAL A 293 4.27 4.36 -1.28
CA VAL A 293 2.96 4.99 -1.45
C VAL A 293 3.12 6.39 -2.08
N PRO A 294 2.08 6.96 -2.73
CA PRO A 294 2.16 8.25 -3.43
C PRO A 294 2.78 9.37 -2.60
N ARG A 295 2.49 9.43 -1.31
CA ARG A 295 3.02 10.45 -0.38
C ARG A 295 4.55 10.55 -0.36
N VAL A 296 5.26 9.49 -0.60
CA VAL A 296 6.74 9.48 -0.66
C VAL A 296 7.22 10.29 -1.87
N TYR A 297 6.59 10.09 -3.03
CA TYR A 297 6.95 10.80 -4.26
C TYR A 297 6.60 12.29 -4.18
N GLU A 298 5.45 12.63 -3.57
CA GLU A 298 5.08 14.02 -3.26
C GLU A 298 6.15 14.70 -2.39
N LYS A 299 6.55 14.05 -1.30
CA LYS A 299 7.60 14.58 -0.41
C LYS A 299 8.94 14.76 -1.13
N VAL A 300 9.33 13.86 -2.00
CA VAL A 300 10.57 13.99 -2.80
C VAL A 300 10.47 15.18 -3.77
N TYR A 301 9.35 15.32 -4.50
CA TYR A 301 9.12 16.45 -5.39
C TYR A 301 9.15 17.79 -4.63
N ASN A 302 8.41 17.87 -3.53
CA ASN A 302 8.30 19.06 -2.71
C ASN A 302 9.64 19.45 -2.07
N ALA A 303 10.40 18.48 -1.55
CA ALA A 303 11.74 18.71 -1.00
C ALA A 303 12.71 19.23 -2.08
N ALA A 304 12.67 18.69 -3.30
CA ALA A 304 13.48 19.18 -4.41
C ALA A 304 13.11 20.62 -4.82
N SER A 305 11.80 20.92 -4.90
CA SER A 305 11.29 22.25 -5.19
C SER A 305 11.69 23.28 -4.12
N GLN A 306 11.51 22.95 -2.84
CA GLN A 306 11.88 23.80 -1.71
C GLN A 306 13.39 24.08 -1.69
N ARG A 307 14.22 23.04 -1.94
CA ARG A 307 15.68 23.21 -2.01
C ARG A 307 16.12 24.13 -3.15
N ALA A 308 15.40 24.15 -4.26
CA ALA A 308 15.65 25.08 -5.36
C ALA A 308 15.23 26.53 -5.00
N GLY A 309 14.29 26.73 -4.07
CA GLY A 309 13.80 28.02 -3.59
C GLY A 309 13.04 28.84 -4.63
N THR A 310 12.90 30.15 -4.42
CA THR A 310 12.12 31.06 -5.30
C THR A 310 12.97 31.84 -6.29
N GLY A 311 14.31 31.81 -6.16
CA GLY A 311 15.26 32.54 -7.00
C GLY A 311 15.41 31.93 -8.40
N PHE A 312 16.57 32.16 -9.01
CA PHE A 312 16.89 31.63 -10.34
C PHE A 312 16.83 30.10 -10.39
N ALA A 313 17.35 29.40 -9.37
CA ALA A 313 17.31 27.94 -9.29
C ALA A 313 15.87 27.41 -9.19
N GLY A 314 14.98 28.07 -8.42
CA GLY A 314 13.58 27.72 -8.35
C GLY A 314 12.85 27.91 -9.67
N LYS A 315 13.07 29.02 -10.37
CA LYS A 315 12.51 29.23 -11.72
C LYS A 315 13.02 28.19 -12.71
N MET A 316 14.27 27.78 -12.60
CA MET A 316 14.86 26.74 -13.44
C MET A 316 14.23 25.36 -13.11
N PHE A 317 14.03 25.03 -11.81
CA PHE A 317 13.34 23.81 -11.40
C PHE A 317 11.91 23.75 -11.96
N MET A 318 11.12 24.83 -11.84
CA MET A 318 9.75 24.87 -12.35
C MET A 318 9.67 24.67 -13.86
N ARG A 319 10.58 25.30 -14.62
CA ARG A 319 10.65 25.10 -16.08
C ARG A 319 11.11 23.69 -16.46
N ALA A 320 12.02 23.11 -15.68
CA ALA A 320 12.45 21.74 -15.86
C ALA A 320 11.30 20.78 -15.57
N ALA A 321 10.56 21.00 -14.49
CA ALA A 321 9.40 20.18 -14.14
C ALA A 321 8.31 20.23 -15.20
N GLU A 322 8.02 21.40 -15.76
CA GLU A 322 7.06 21.53 -16.86
C GLU A 322 7.55 20.80 -18.12
N ASN A 323 8.81 21.01 -18.52
CA ASN A 323 9.40 20.31 -19.66
C ASN A 323 9.39 18.77 -19.48
N ALA A 324 9.60 18.26 -18.25
CA ALA A 324 9.49 16.84 -17.95
C ALA A 324 8.07 16.31 -18.17
N ARG A 325 7.05 17.04 -17.68
CA ARG A 325 5.63 16.68 -17.89
C ARG A 325 5.27 16.67 -19.37
N GLU A 326 5.64 17.73 -20.10
CA GLU A 326 5.40 17.81 -21.55
C GLU A 326 6.09 16.67 -22.31
N TRP A 327 7.33 16.33 -21.92
CA TRP A 327 8.06 15.19 -22.47
C TRP A 327 7.28 13.89 -22.30
N SER A 328 6.89 13.59 -21.07
CA SER A 328 6.13 12.38 -20.77
C SER A 328 4.76 12.31 -21.45
N LYS A 329 4.05 13.44 -21.52
CA LYS A 329 2.75 13.52 -22.22
C LYS A 329 2.90 13.32 -23.74
N ALA A 330 3.96 13.84 -24.32
CA ALA A 330 4.26 13.62 -25.75
C ALA A 330 4.62 12.16 -26.03
N GLU A 331 5.49 11.57 -25.19
CA GLU A 331 5.88 10.17 -25.29
C GLU A 331 4.66 9.23 -25.21
N GLN A 332 3.75 9.45 -24.24
CA GLN A 332 2.51 8.66 -24.12
C GLN A 332 1.60 8.75 -25.34
N LYS A 333 1.65 9.87 -26.09
CA LYS A 333 0.91 10.04 -27.35
C LYS A 333 1.66 9.52 -28.58
N GLY A 334 2.87 8.99 -28.42
CA GLY A 334 3.75 8.63 -29.53
C GLY A 334 4.28 9.83 -30.31
N GLU A 335 4.28 11.02 -29.70
CA GLU A 335 4.72 12.29 -30.28
C GLU A 335 6.12 12.67 -29.75
N GLN A 336 6.73 13.64 -30.38
CA GLN A 336 8.00 14.22 -29.92
C GLN A 336 7.82 15.72 -29.65
N LEU A 337 8.46 16.20 -28.61
CA LEU A 337 8.55 17.64 -28.36
C LEU A 337 9.23 18.37 -29.54
N PRO A 338 8.87 19.65 -29.76
CA PRO A 338 9.63 20.53 -30.66
C PRO A 338 11.12 20.52 -30.33
N ILE A 339 11.96 20.80 -31.33
CA ILE A 339 13.44 20.75 -31.21
C ILE A 339 13.91 21.55 -29.96
N ALA A 340 13.36 22.76 -29.75
CA ALA A 340 13.71 23.59 -28.59
C ALA A 340 13.41 22.87 -27.25
N GLY A 341 12.26 22.19 -27.13
CA GLY A 341 11.88 21.41 -25.95
C GLY A 341 12.82 20.23 -25.71
N ARG A 342 13.27 19.56 -26.78
CA ARG A 342 14.23 18.45 -26.71
C ARG A 342 15.62 18.92 -26.26
N ILE A 343 16.09 20.06 -26.77
CA ILE A 343 17.35 20.67 -26.32
C ILE A 343 17.27 21.08 -24.85
N ALA A 344 16.14 21.69 -24.45
CA ALA A 344 15.90 22.06 -23.07
C ALA A 344 15.89 20.82 -22.15
N HIS A 345 15.25 19.72 -22.57
CA HIS A 345 15.24 18.46 -21.83
C HIS A 345 16.64 17.90 -21.60
N ALA A 346 17.47 17.85 -22.64
CA ALA A 346 18.86 17.41 -22.53
C ALA A 346 19.70 18.31 -21.59
N PHE A 347 19.44 19.62 -21.57
CA PHE A 347 20.05 20.53 -20.61
C PHE A 347 19.57 20.27 -19.18
N TYR A 348 18.26 20.12 -18.94
CA TYR A 348 17.72 19.86 -17.62
C TYR A 348 18.13 18.48 -17.09
N GLU A 349 18.37 17.50 -17.96
CA GLU A 349 18.94 16.21 -17.57
C GLU A 349 20.24 16.39 -16.76
N GLN A 350 21.14 17.25 -17.20
CA GLN A 350 22.45 17.45 -16.55
C GLN A 350 22.36 18.28 -15.25
N VAL A 351 21.43 19.24 -15.19
CA VAL A 351 21.42 20.23 -14.11
C VAL A 351 20.34 19.97 -13.04
N VAL A 352 19.25 19.23 -13.37
CA VAL A 352 18.09 19.00 -12.52
C VAL A 352 17.76 17.51 -12.38
N TYR A 353 17.43 16.81 -13.47
CA TYR A 353 16.80 15.49 -13.41
C TYR A 353 17.70 14.43 -12.75
N LYS A 354 18.96 14.36 -13.15
CA LYS A 354 19.92 13.44 -12.55
C LYS A 354 20.03 13.60 -11.04
N LYS A 355 19.98 14.85 -10.53
CA LYS A 355 20.08 15.13 -9.08
C LYS A 355 18.84 14.65 -8.31
N ILE A 356 17.67 14.70 -8.94
CA ILE A 356 16.43 14.20 -8.33
C ILE A 356 16.44 12.67 -8.30
N ARG A 357 16.83 12.04 -9.40
CA ARG A 357 16.91 10.56 -9.43
C ARG A 357 17.89 9.99 -8.40
N THR A 358 18.99 10.68 -8.11
CA THR A 358 19.94 10.21 -7.08
C THR A 358 19.36 10.17 -5.66
N ILE A 359 18.22 10.86 -5.39
CA ILE A 359 17.53 10.76 -4.09
C ILE A 359 16.98 9.33 -3.86
N PHE A 360 16.61 8.65 -4.93
CA PHE A 360 16.12 7.27 -4.92
C PHE A 360 17.22 6.21 -4.93
N GLY A 361 18.49 6.66 -4.91
CA GLY A 361 19.65 5.80 -5.04
C GLY A 361 20.26 5.81 -6.46
N PRO A 362 21.54 5.44 -6.57
CA PRO A 362 22.29 5.55 -7.82
C PRO A 362 21.84 4.57 -8.91
N ASN A 363 21.14 3.51 -8.53
CA ASN A 363 20.80 2.38 -9.41
C ASN A 363 19.29 2.25 -9.70
N ALA A 364 18.46 3.19 -9.22
CA ALA A 364 17.02 3.13 -9.38
C ALA A 364 16.62 3.17 -10.87
N ASP A 365 15.91 2.14 -11.34
CA ASP A 365 15.47 1.96 -12.72
C ASP A 365 14.01 2.42 -12.89
N PHE A 366 13.15 2.01 -11.97
CA PHE A 366 11.75 2.43 -11.88
C PHE A 366 11.22 2.27 -10.45
N ALA A 367 10.05 2.83 -10.22
CA ALA A 367 9.36 2.71 -8.95
C ALA A 367 7.96 2.13 -9.15
N ILE A 368 7.43 1.47 -8.12
CA ILE A 368 6.05 1.00 -8.06
C ILE A 368 5.33 1.77 -6.95
N THR A 369 4.11 2.19 -7.22
CA THR A 369 3.23 2.83 -6.24
C THR A 369 1.89 2.12 -6.18
N GLY A 370 1.22 2.21 -5.04
CA GLY A 370 -0.11 1.64 -4.85
C GLY A 370 -0.71 1.99 -3.50
N GLY A 371 -1.91 1.48 -3.25
CA GLY A 371 -2.65 1.70 -1.99
C GLY A 371 -3.43 3.00 -1.92
N ALA A 372 -3.13 3.99 -2.78
CA ALA A 372 -3.86 5.23 -2.97
C ALA A 372 -3.65 5.74 -4.41
N PRO A 373 -4.54 6.59 -4.95
CA PRO A 373 -4.34 7.23 -6.24
C PRO A 373 -3.10 8.13 -6.24
N MET A 374 -2.37 8.16 -7.35
CA MET A 374 -1.28 9.10 -7.57
C MET A 374 -1.75 10.23 -8.50
N ASP A 375 -1.29 11.45 -8.23
CA ASP A 375 -1.57 12.59 -9.11
C ASP A 375 -0.90 12.39 -10.48
N SER A 376 -1.66 12.55 -11.57
CA SER A 376 -1.17 12.29 -12.92
C SER A 376 -0.04 13.25 -13.35
N GLU A 377 -0.07 14.51 -12.91
CA GLU A 377 0.97 15.49 -13.23
C GLU A 377 2.29 15.13 -12.52
N LEU A 378 2.19 14.58 -11.30
CA LEU A 378 3.34 14.08 -10.57
C LEU A 378 3.89 12.80 -11.24
N SER A 379 3.02 11.89 -11.69
CA SER A 379 3.41 10.71 -12.46
C SER A 379 4.12 11.10 -13.77
N HIS A 380 3.57 12.08 -14.52
CA HIS A 380 4.21 12.61 -15.72
C HIS A 380 5.56 13.27 -15.42
N PHE A 381 5.69 13.97 -14.29
CA PHE A 381 6.97 14.55 -13.89
C PHE A 381 8.03 13.46 -13.69
N PHE A 382 7.74 12.42 -12.89
CA PHE A 382 8.69 11.35 -12.62
C PHE A 382 9.02 10.52 -13.89
N ASN A 383 8.03 10.23 -14.71
CA ASN A 383 8.27 9.57 -15.99
C ASN A 383 9.17 10.42 -16.90
N GLY A 384 8.90 11.70 -16.99
CA GLY A 384 9.65 12.63 -17.83
C GLY A 384 11.07 12.90 -17.38
N ILE A 385 11.40 12.74 -16.09
CA ILE A 385 12.79 12.78 -15.61
C ILE A 385 13.52 11.44 -15.74
N GLY A 386 12.91 10.42 -16.38
CA GLY A 386 13.52 9.10 -16.56
C GLY A 386 13.50 8.24 -15.28
N MET A 387 12.53 8.43 -14.41
CA MET A 387 12.25 7.61 -13.24
C MET A 387 10.76 7.23 -13.23
N PRO A 388 10.30 6.33 -14.12
CA PRO A 388 8.89 6.00 -14.23
C PRO A 388 8.35 5.43 -12.92
N VAL A 389 7.21 5.96 -12.49
CA VAL A 389 6.44 5.45 -11.35
C VAL A 389 5.26 4.68 -11.91
N LEU A 390 5.24 3.39 -11.63
CA LEU A 390 4.26 2.43 -12.13
C LEU A 390 3.13 2.30 -11.12
N GLU A 391 1.93 2.64 -11.51
CA GLU A 391 0.78 2.47 -10.63
C GLU A 391 0.33 1.00 -10.62
N GLY A 392 0.09 0.47 -9.41
CA GLY A 392 -0.48 -0.84 -9.17
C GLY A 392 -1.74 -0.74 -8.31
N TYR A 393 -2.69 -1.61 -8.57
CA TYR A 393 -3.95 -1.68 -7.84
C TYR A 393 -4.19 -3.09 -7.30
N GLY A 394 -4.65 -3.15 -6.08
CA GLY A 394 -5.05 -4.38 -5.40
C GLY A 394 -5.55 -4.09 -3.99
N MET A 395 -5.94 -5.15 -3.32
CA MET A 395 -6.51 -5.09 -1.97
C MET A 395 -6.09 -6.32 -1.16
N THR A 396 -6.44 -6.35 0.11
CA THR A 396 -6.10 -7.51 0.96
C THR A 396 -6.75 -8.79 0.44
N GLU A 397 -7.96 -8.68 -0.05
CA GLU A 397 -8.77 -9.77 -0.60
C GLU A 397 -8.20 -10.34 -1.91
N THR A 398 -7.25 -9.65 -2.54
CA THR A 398 -6.50 -10.13 -3.72
C THR A 398 -5.04 -10.45 -3.40
N CYS A 399 -4.68 -10.60 -2.13
CA CYS A 399 -3.33 -10.83 -1.58
C CYS A 399 -2.22 -9.90 -2.12
N GLY A 400 -2.60 -8.82 -2.78
CA GLY A 400 -1.70 -7.84 -3.39
C GLY A 400 -2.23 -7.31 -4.71
N PRO A 401 -1.35 -6.92 -5.66
CA PRO A 401 -1.77 -6.24 -6.88
C PRO A 401 -2.49 -7.18 -7.87
N VAL A 402 -3.64 -6.75 -8.34
CA VAL A 402 -4.38 -7.31 -9.48
C VAL A 402 -3.77 -6.86 -10.80
N CYS A 403 -3.43 -5.58 -10.84
CA CYS A 403 -2.92 -4.87 -12.01
C CYS A 403 -1.68 -4.08 -11.62
N VAL A 404 -0.78 -3.87 -12.57
CA VAL A 404 0.34 -2.94 -12.45
C VAL A 404 0.75 -2.47 -13.84
N SER A 405 1.12 -1.20 -13.96
CA SER A 405 1.72 -0.65 -15.19
C SER A 405 3.10 -1.29 -15.43
N LEU A 406 3.50 -1.38 -16.68
CA LEU A 406 4.83 -1.87 -17.08
C LEU A 406 5.76 -0.70 -17.41
N PRO A 407 7.08 -0.81 -17.16
CA PRO A 407 8.02 0.25 -17.55
C PRO A 407 8.01 0.57 -19.05
N GLU A 408 7.77 -0.43 -19.89
CA GLU A 408 7.71 -0.33 -21.35
C GLU A 408 6.34 0.11 -21.90
N ASP A 409 5.29 0.10 -21.09
CA ASP A 409 3.94 0.54 -21.44
C ASP A 409 3.26 1.15 -20.20
N ASN A 410 3.80 2.28 -19.73
CA ASN A 410 3.26 3.03 -18.59
C ASN A 410 2.24 4.06 -19.07
N ARG A 411 0.97 3.72 -19.03
CA ARG A 411 -0.13 4.63 -19.37
C ARG A 411 -0.61 5.37 -18.13
N ILE A 412 -0.05 6.54 -17.91
CA ILE A 412 -0.40 7.41 -16.78
C ILE A 412 -1.90 7.75 -16.83
N GLY A 413 -2.58 7.62 -15.68
CA GLY A 413 -4.03 7.71 -15.56
C GLY A 413 -4.73 6.34 -15.60
N THR A 414 -3.96 5.26 -15.74
CA THR A 414 -4.42 3.87 -15.58
C THR A 414 -3.61 3.13 -14.52
N ILE A 415 -4.16 2.04 -14.01
CA ILE A 415 -3.47 1.12 -13.11
C ILE A 415 -2.83 -0.07 -13.84
N GLY A 416 -2.61 0.07 -15.15
CA GLY A 416 -2.12 -0.99 -16.02
C GLY A 416 -3.16 -2.04 -16.38
N MET A 417 -2.68 -3.18 -16.89
CA MET A 417 -3.51 -4.35 -17.22
C MET A 417 -3.50 -5.37 -16.06
N PRO A 418 -4.49 -6.27 -15.99
CA PRO A 418 -4.44 -7.40 -15.08
C PRO A 418 -3.17 -8.22 -15.30
N MET A 419 -2.61 -8.80 -14.24
CA MET A 419 -1.48 -9.73 -14.37
C MET A 419 -1.92 -11.03 -15.05
N CYS A 420 -0.97 -11.84 -15.50
CA CYS A 420 -1.24 -13.08 -16.24
C CYS A 420 -2.18 -14.04 -15.48
N GLY A 421 -3.23 -14.51 -16.14
CA GLY A 421 -4.22 -15.43 -15.56
C GLY A 421 -5.28 -14.79 -14.68
N ILE A 422 -5.32 -13.45 -14.60
CA ILE A 422 -6.33 -12.69 -13.85
C ILE A 422 -7.37 -12.12 -14.82
N THR A 423 -8.63 -12.19 -14.43
CA THR A 423 -9.74 -11.56 -15.14
C THR A 423 -10.25 -10.36 -14.32
N ALA A 424 -10.28 -9.21 -14.95
CA ALA A 424 -10.97 -8.03 -14.45
C ALA A 424 -12.28 -7.84 -15.23
N GLY A 425 -13.33 -7.39 -14.56
CA GLY A 425 -14.63 -7.12 -15.17
C GLY A 425 -15.22 -5.81 -14.65
N ILE A 426 -16.13 -5.22 -15.42
CA ILE A 426 -16.97 -4.10 -15.00
C ILE A 426 -18.40 -4.61 -14.88
N ALA A 427 -18.97 -4.48 -13.70
CA ALA A 427 -20.37 -4.79 -13.44
C ALA A 427 -21.30 -3.69 -14.00
N GLU A 428 -22.59 -3.98 -14.12
CA GLU A 428 -23.58 -3.07 -14.70
C GLU A 428 -23.66 -1.71 -13.98
N ASP A 429 -23.33 -1.67 -12.70
CA ASP A 429 -23.28 -0.44 -11.89
C ASP A 429 -21.92 0.29 -11.93
N GLY A 430 -21.00 -0.16 -12.78
CA GLY A 430 -19.67 0.42 -12.94
C GLY A 430 -18.63 -0.09 -11.95
N GLU A 431 -18.96 -1.07 -11.10
CA GLU A 431 -18.00 -1.65 -10.17
C GLU A 431 -16.95 -2.49 -10.88
N LEU A 432 -15.68 -2.28 -10.53
CA LEU A 432 -14.60 -3.20 -10.89
C LEU A 432 -14.74 -4.48 -10.08
N VAL A 433 -14.78 -5.61 -10.76
CA VAL A 433 -14.80 -6.94 -10.15
C VAL A 433 -13.63 -7.78 -10.65
N VAL A 434 -13.16 -8.69 -9.82
CA VAL A 434 -11.94 -9.47 -10.09
C VAL A 434 -12.20 -10.96 -9.92
N LYS A 435 -11.65 -11.77 -10.82
CA LYS A 435 -11.71 -13.23 -10.75
C LYS A 435 -10.35 -13.85 -11.04
N GLY A 436 -9.97 -14.83 -10.26
CA GLY A 436 -8.73 -15.58 -10.43
C GLY A 436 -8.26 -16.24 -9.13
N PRO A 437 -7.22 -17.08 -9.18
CA PRO A 437 -6.71 -17.78 -8.01
C PRO A 437 -6.12 -16.90 -6.91
N LEU A 438 -5.89 -15.61 -7.19
CA LEU A 438 -5.44 -14.62 -6.20
C LEU A 438 -6.56 -14.18 -5.23
N VAL A 439 -7.84 -14.43 -5.56
CA VAL A 439 -8.96 -14.02 -4.71
C VAL A 439 -8.96 -14.83 -3.43
N CYS A 440 -9.09 -14.16 -2.29
CA CYS A 440 -9.08 -14.76 -0.96
C CYS A 440 -10.14 -15.87 -0.81
N ARG A 441 -9.92 -16.74 0.16
CA ARG A 441 -10.88 -17.78 0.52
C ARG A 441 -12.18 -17.19 1.08
N GLY A 442 -12.10 -16.03 1.74
CA GLY A 442 -13.22 -15.32 2.35
C GLY A 442 -12.80 -14.58 3.62
N TYR A 443 -13.79 -14.19 4.41
CA TYR A 443 -13.58 -13.50 5.68
C TYR A 443 -13.71 -14.49 6.84
N HIS A 444 -12.70 -14.51 7.70
CA HIS A 444 -12.61 -15.39 8.85
C HIS A 444 -13.82 -15.21 9.78
N ASN A 445 -14.46 -16.33 10.14
CA ASN A 445 -15.67 -16.36 10.97
C ASN A 445 -16.82 -15.47 10.46
N ASN A 446 -16.83 -15.06 9.17
CA ASN A 446 -17.84 -14.15 8.64
C ASN A 446 -18.34 -14.58 7.25
N PRO A 447 -19.13 -15.67 7.18
CA PRO A 447 -19.65 -16.21 5.92
C PRO A 447 -20.62 -15.25 5.21
N GLU A 448 -21.35 -14.41 5.94
CA GLU A 448 -22.27 -13.43 5.36
C GLU A 448 -21.51 -12.39 4.52
N VAL A 449 -20.46 -11.79 5.08
CA VAL A 449 -19.61 -10.84 4.36
C VAL A 449 -18.91 -11.55 3.19
N THR A 450 -18.47 -12.78 3.37
CA THR A 450 -17.87 -13.58 2.29
C THR A 450 -18.81 -13.71 1.11
N THR A 451 -20.07 -14.14 1.35
CA THR A 451 -21.07 -14.31 0.29
C THR A 451 -21.45 -12.99 -0.38
N GLN A 452 -21.44 -11.88 0.37
CA GLN A 452 -21.71 -10.54 -0.19
C GLN A 452 -20.56 -10.02 -1.08
N GLN A 453 -19.31 -10.33 -0.72
CA GLN A 453 -18.14 -9.82 -1.43
C GLN A 453 -17.66 -10.73 -2.55
N ILE A 454 -17.93 -12.04 -2.47
CA ILE A 454 -17.52 -13.02 -3.47
C ILE A 454 -18.76 -13.75 -3.99
N THR A 455 -19.18 -13.42 -5.22
CA THR A 455 -20.35 -14.01 -5.88
C THR A 455 -19.93 -14.65 -7.19
N ASP A 456 -20.24 -15.93 -7.40
CA ASP A 456 -19.89 -16.72 -8.60
C ASP A 456 -18.39 -16.68 -8.97
N GLY A 457 -17.54 -16.57 -7.94
CA GLY A 457 -16.10 -16.47 -8.07
C GLY A 457 -15.59 -15.07 -8.46
N TRP A 458 -16.48 -14.07 -8.54
CA TRP A 458 -16.12 -12.66 -8.70
C TRP A 458 -16.02 -11.99 -7.33
N LEU A 459 -14.88 -11.36 -7.08
CA LEU A 459 -14.70 -10.47 -5.95
C LEU A 459 -15.20 -9.07 -6.31
N HIS A 460 -16.13 -8.56 -5.53
CA HIS A 460 -16.63 -7.19 -5.58
C HIS A 460 -15.66 -6.27 -4.84
N THR A 461 -14.98 -5.40 -5.59
CA THR A 461 -13.90 -4.57 -5.01
C THR A 461 -14.43 -3.35 -4.24
N GLY A 462 -15.65 -2.93 -4.55
CA GLY A 462 -16.22 -1.67 -4.08
C GLY A 462 -15.64 -0.44 -4.78
N ASP A 463 -14.74 -0.62 -5.75
CA ASP A 463 -14.15 0.45 -6.52
C ASP A 463 -14.83 0.56 -7.90
N LEU A 464 -14.99 1.77 -8.41
CA LEU A 464 -15.55 2.06 -9.72
C LEU A 464 -14.44 2.24 -10.74
N GLY A 465 -14.65 1.74 -11.96
CA GLY A 465 -13.63 1.84 -12.98
C GLY A 465 -14.15 1.61 -14.39
N ASP A 466 -13.22 1.62 -15.34
CA ASP A 466 -13.44 1.22 -16.73
C ASP A 466 -12.24 0.41 -17.25
N ILE A 467 -12.48 -0.41 -18.25
CA ILE A 467 -11.47 -1.22 -18.93
C ILE A 467 -11.45 -0.80 -20.40
N SER A 468 -10.30 -0.41 -20.94
CA SER A 468 -10.13 -0.12 -22.36
C SER A 468 -10.25 -1.41 -23.20
N GLU A 469 -10.40 -1.28 -24.53
CA GLU A 469 -10.49 -2.43 -25.43
C GLU A 469 -9.23 -3.32 -25.39
N ASP A 470 -8.09 -2.72 -25.12
CA ASP A 470 -6.78 -3.40 -25.01
C ASP A 470 -6.42 -3.80 -23.56
N GLY A 471 -7.36 -3.66 -22.62
CA GLY A 471 -7.28 -4.23 -21.27
C GLY A 471 -6.70 -3.33 -20.17
N PHE A 472 -6.39 -2.04 -20.45
CA PHE A 472 -5.96 -1.09 -19.43
C PHE A 472 -7.14 -0.67 -18.56
N ILE A 473 -6.91 -0.62 -17.25
CA ILE A 473 -7.93 -0.31 -16.26
C ILE A 473 -7.70 1.09 -15.69
N SER A 474 -8.76 1.86 -15.59
CA SER A 474 -8.79 3.15 -14.90
C SER A 474 -9.74 3.07 -13.71
N ILE A 475 -9.30 3.53 -12.53
CA ILE A 475 -10.14 3.68 -11.34
C ILE A 475 -10.74 5.08 -11.35
N THR A 476 -12.06 5.16 -11.27
CA THR A 476 -12.79 6.44 -11.29
C THR A 476 -13.31 6.84 -9.93
N GLY A 477 -13.30 5.93 -8.95
CA GLY A 477 -13.71 6.23 -7.59
C GLY A 477 -13.99 4.99 -6.75
N ARG A 478 -14.60 5.22 -5.58
CA ARG A 478 -15.02 4.17 -4.66
C ARG A 478 -16.50 4.28 -4.36
N LYS A 479 -17.28 3.22 -4.50
CA LYS A 479 -18.74 3.21 -4.31
C LYS A 479 -19.16 3.82 -2.97
N LYS A 480 -18.46 3.45 -1.89
CA LYS A 480 -18.74 3.92 -0.51
C LYS A 480 -18.40 5.39 -0.29
N ASP A 481 -17.45 5.93 -1.05
CA ASP A 481 -16.92 7.28 -0.87
C ASP A 481 -17.54 8.26 -1.87
N LEU A 482 -18.37 7.77 -2.81
CA LEU A 482 -19.07 8.64 -3.75
C LEU A 482 -19.91 9.68 -3.00
N ILE A 483 -19.66 10.93 -3.32
CA ILE A 483 -20.43 12.07 -2.85
C ILE A 483 -21.57 12.29 -3.84
N ILE A 484 -22.82 12.20 -3.37
CA ILE A 484 -23.99 12.54 -4.15
C ILE A 484 -24.47 13.91 -3.69
N THR A 485 -24.14 14.95 -4.46
CA THR A 485 -24.54 16.32 -4.10
C THR A 485 -26.07 16.48 -4.08
N ALA A 486 -26.61 17.51 -3.44
CA ALA A 486 -28.04 17.80 -3.45
C ALA A 486 -28.61 18.01 -4.86
N GLY A 487 -27.77 18.34 -5.84
CA GLY A 487 -28.12 18.42 -7.27
C GLY A 487 -28.10 17.08 -8.00
N GLY A 488 -27.84 15.97 -7.31
CA GLY A 488 -27.78 14.62 -7.89
C GLY A 488 -26.50 14.31 -8.68
N LYS A 489 -25.46 15.14 -8.55
CA LYS A 489 -24.18 14.88 -9.22
C LYS A 489 -23.32 13.93 -8.38
N ASN A 490 -22.85 12.85 -8.99
CA ASN A 490 -21.86 11.96 -8.41
C ASN A 490 -20.47 12.59 -8.52
N VAL A 491 -19.74 12.65 -7.40
CA VAL A 491 -18.39 13.18 -7.31
C VAL A 491 -17.49 12.15 -6.63
N SER A 492 -16.37 11.81 -7.26
CA SER A 492 -15.34 10.95 -6.71
C SER A 492 -14.32 11.79 -5.95
N PRO A 493 -14.27 11.74 -4.60
CA PRO A 493 -13.42 12.64 -3.83
C PRO A 493 -11.93 12.34 -3.96
N GLY A 494 -11.54 11.09 -4.15
CA GLY A 494 -10.14 10.64 -4.05
C GLY A 494 -9.19 11.32 -5.04
N LEU A 495 -9.62 11.58 -6.26
CA LEU A 495 -8.78 12.27 -7.26
C LEU A 495 -8.55 13.75 -6.90
N LEU A 496 -9.59 14.43 -6.42
CA LEU A 496 -9.46 15.81 -5.95
C LEU A 496 -8.56 15.89 -4.71
N GLU A 497 -8.75 14.97 -3.77
CA GLU A 497 -7.92 14.86 -2.56
C GLU A 497 -6.45 14.65 -2.90
N ALA A 498 -6.15 13.70 -3.79
CA ALA A 498 -4.78 13.43 -4.24
C ALA A 498 -4.14 14.66 -4.89
N SER A 499 -4.87 15.38 -5.72
CA SER A 499 -4.36 16.59 -6.37
C SER A 499 -4.07 17.72 -5.36
N VAL A 500 -4.97 17.96 -4.40
CA VAL A 500 -4.74 18.98 -3.35
C VAL A 500 -3.54 18.62 -2.47
N MET A 501 -3.34 17.33 -2.16
CA MET A 501 -2.22 16.87 -1.34
C MET A 501 -0.84 16.98 -2.03
N THR A 502 -0.78 17.30 -3.31
CA THR A 502 0.51 17.61 -3.97
C THR A 502 1.14 18.91 -3.45
N SER A 503 0.36 19.79 -2.81
CA SER A 503 0.86 21.02 -2.20
C SER A 503 1.83 20.75 -1.04
N PRO A 504 2.96 21.49 -0.98
CA PRO A 504 4.00 21.27 0.05
C PRO A 504 3.55 21.58 1.49
N VAL A 505 2.42 22.26 1.66
CA VAL A 505 1.91 22.63 2.99
C VAL A 505 0.79 21.68 3.46
N VAL A 506 0.17 20.94 2.55
CA VAL A 506 -0.97 20.07 2.85
C VAL A 506 -0.50 18.71 3.35
N ASN A 507 -1.00 18.29 4.51
CA ASN A 507 -0.78 16.94 5.03
C ASN A 507 -1.86 15.98 4.56
N GLN A 508 -3.13 16.33 4.80
CA GLN A 508 -4.29 15.53 4.39
C GLN A 508 -5.36 16.46 3.81
N CYS A 509 -6.16 15.90 2.90
CA CYS A 509 -7.34 16.57 2.36
C CYS A 509 -8.52 15.60 2.41
N LEU A 510 -9.66 16.06 2.91
CA LEU A 510 -10.92 15.33 2.91
C LEU A 510 -11.96 16.13 2.15
N VAL A 511 -12.38 15.65 0.99
CA VAL A 511 -13.46 16.27 0.20
C VAL A 511 -14.80 15.80 0.74
N ILE A 512 -15.71 16.76 0.97
CA ILE A 512 -17.04 16.55 1.55
C ILE A 512 -18.11 17.18 0.65
N GLY A 513 -19.37 16.75 0.79
CA GLY A 513 -20.46 17.32 -0.02
C GLY A 513 -21.66 16.41 -0.21
N ASP A 514 -21.71 15.25 0.47
CA ASP A 514 -22.85 14.32 0.35
C ASP A 514 -24.13 15.01 0.82
N LYS A 515 -25.15 15.01 -0.05
CA LYS A 515 -26.43 15.71 0.16
C LYS A 515 -26.31 17.22 0.38
N LYS A 516 -25.15 17.82 0.11
CA LYS A 516 -24.89 19.27 0.26
C LYS A 516 -24.98 19.99 -1.09
N PRO A 517 -25.19 21.33 -1.09
CA PRO A 517 -25.40 22.09 -2.33
C PRO A 517 -24.17 22.19 -3.24
N PHE A 518 -22.97 21.96 -2.70
CA PHE A 518 -21.71 21.98 -3.42
C PHE A 518 -20.66 21.13 -2.71
N VAL A 519 -19.55 20.87 -3.39
CA VAL A 519 -18.38 20.15 -2.87
C VAL A 519 -17.47 21.12 -2.11
N ALA A 520 -17.00 20.70 -0.94
CA ALA A 520 -16.04 21.44 -0.12
C ALA A 520 -14.91 20.52 0.36
N ALA A 521 -13.87 21.08 0.99
CA ALA A 521 -12.74 20.31 1.52
C ALA A 521 -12.37 20.74 2.94
N LEU A 522 -11.96 19.76 3.75
CA LEU A 522 -11.24 19.94 5.00
C LEU A 522 -9.76 19.64 4.74
N VAL A 523 -8.87 20.55 5.11
CA VAL A 523 -7.44 20.45 4.83
C VAL A 523 -6.66 20.50 6.13
N THR A 524 -5.76 19.55 6.36
CA THR A 524 -4.78 19.59 7.46
C THR A 524 -3.40 19.95 6.94
N LEU A 525 -2.57 20.51 7.79
CA LEU A 525 -1.21 20.94 7.49
C LEU A 525 -0.20 20.05 8.23
N ASP A 526 1.03 19.95 7.69
CA ASP A 526 2.19 19.44 8.41
C ASP A 526 3.00 20.63 8.93
N LEU A 527 3.18 20.74 10.24
CA LEU A 527 3.83 21.92 10.86
C LEU A 527 5.27 22.09 10.38
N ALA A 528 6.02 21.00 10.26
CA ALA A 528 7.42 21.06 9.88
C ALA A 528 7.59 21.39 8.38
N ASP A 529 6.82 20.70 7.52
CA ASP A 529 6.89 20.89 6.07
C ASP A 529 6.34 22.27 5.67
N ALA A 530 5.24 22.72 6.28
CA ALA A 530 4.67 24.04 6.02
C ALA A 530 5.58 25.20 6.49
N ASN A 531 6.19 25.08 7.67
CA ASN A 531 7.15 26.07 8.14
C ASN A 531 8.39 26.15 7.25
N LYS A 532 8.92 25.03 6.84
CA LYS A 532 10.05 24.96 5.90
C LYS A 532 9.69 25.58 4.54
N TRP A 533 8.44 25.39 4.10
CA TRP A 533 7.96 26.03 2.89
C TRP A 533 7.81 27.56 3.08
N LEU A 534 7.23 28.02 4.20
CA LEU A 534 7.14 29.45 4.54
C LEU A 534 8.52 30.13 4.52
N GLU A 535 9.52 29.51 5.13
CA GLU A 535 10.90 30.02 5.11
C GLU A 535 11.43 30.12 3.67
N SER A 536 11.12 29.17 2.81
CA SER A 536 11.49 29.22 1.39
C SER A 536 10.83 30.37 0.63
N GLN A 537 9.66 30.84 1.11
CA GLN A 537 8.96 32.02 0.60
C GLN A 537 9.45 33.32 1.24
N GLY A 538 10.44 33.27 2.15
CA GLY A 538 10.95 34.43 2.89
C GLY A 538 10.04 34.90 4.05
N ALA A 539 9.09 34.07 4.46
CA ALA A 539 8.22 34.29 5.60
C ALA A 539 8.79 33.67 6.89
N LYS A 540 8.29 34.12 8.04
CA LYS A 540 8.67 33.51 9.33
C LYS A 540 7.87 32.25 9.59
N PRO A 541 8.49 31.24 10.26
CA PRO A 541 7.76 30.07 10.70
C PRO A 541 6.72 30.40 11.77
N GLU A 542 5.64 29.63 11.79
CA GLU A 542 4.58 29.71 12.79
C GLU A 542 4.83 28.73 13.94
N PRO A 543 4.42 29.06 15.17
CA PRO A 543 4.71 28.24 16.33
C PRO A 543 3.89 26.94 16.38
N ASP A 544 2.72 26.91 15.77
CA ASP A 544 1.77 25.79 15.85
C ASP A 544 0.83 25.75 14.63
N LEU A 545 0.07 24.66 14.50
CA LEU A 545 -0.88 24.41 13.43
C LEU A 545 -2.03 25.44 13.41
N ALA A 546 -2.48 25.88 14.58
CA ALA A 546 -3.57 26.85 14.66
C ALA A 546 -3.17 28.22 14.13
N SER A 547 -1.91 28.61 14.29
CA SER A 547 -1.32 29.82 13.71
C SER A 547 -1.12 29.65 12.20
N LEU A 548 -0.60 28.48 11.77
CA LEU A 548 -0.46 28.14 10.35
C LEU A 548 -1.78 28.18 9.60
N ALA A 549 -2.85 27.63 10.18
CA ALA A 549 -4.18 27.62 9.57
C ALA A 549 -4.74 29.03 9.31
N LYS A 550 -4.27 30.04 10.05
CA LYS A 550 -4.64 31.45 9.89
C LYS A 550 -3.65 32.24 9.05
N ASN A 551 -2.52 31.67 8.67
CA ASN A 551 -1.49 32.36 7.91
C ASN A 551 -1.95 32.59 6.47
N ALA A 552 -1.98 33.87 6.02
CA ALA A 552 -2.48 34.24 4.71
C ALA A 552 -1.65 33.64 3.54
N ILE A 553 -0.35 33.44 3.72
CA ILE A 553 0.53 32.87 2.69
C ILE A 553 0.21 31.39 2.53
N VAL A 554 0.02 30.68 3.64
CA VAL A 554 -0.39 29.26 3.64
C VAL A 554 -1.78 29.09 3.01
N HIS A 555 -2.73 29.97 3.39
CA HIS A 555 -4.08 29.95 2.82
C HIS A 555 -4.06 30.14 1.30
N ALA A 556 -3.26 31.10 0.78
CA ALA A 556 -3.11 31.32 -0.65
C ALA A 556 -2.51 30.11 -1.39
N GLU A 557 -1.58 29.39 -0.76
CA GLU A 557 -1.02 28.16 -1.35
C GLU A 557 -2.05 27.03 -1.38
N VAL A 558 -2.83 26.83 -0.31
CA VAL A 558 -3.92 25.84 -0.31
C VAL A 558 -4.99 26.19 -1.35
N GLU A 559 -5.34 27.48 -1.49
CA GLU A 559 -6.27 27.94 -2.52
C GLU A 559 -5.73 27.67 -3.94
N ARG A 560 -4.44 27.88 -4.17
CA ARG A 560 -3.78 27.53 -5.44
C ARG A 560 -3.90 26.02 -5.72
N ALA A 561 -3.65 25.17 -4.72
CA ALA A 561 -3.75 23.72 -4.86
C ALA A 561 -5.19 23.28 -5.16
N VAL A 562 -6.17 23.84 -4.47
CA VAL A 562 -7.60 23.58 -4.72
C VAL A 562 -8.00 24.01 -6.13
N ASN A 563 -7.53 25.16 -6.58
CA ASN A 563 -7.82 25.64 -7.94
C ASN A 563 -7.21 24.73 -8.99
N ALA A 564 -5.97 24.26 -8.79
CA ALA A 564 -5.32 23.30 -9.69
C ALA A 564 -6.09 21.98 -9.74
N ALA A 565 -6.53 21.44 -8.61
CA ALA A 565 -7.37 20.23 -8.56
C ALA A 565 -8.70 20.41 -9.31
N ASN A 566 -9.26 21.60 -9.29
CA ASN A 566 -10.52 21.92 -9.96
C ASN A 566 -10.41 22.03 -11.49
N GLU A 567 -9.20 22.20 -12.05
CA GLU A 567 -9.00 22.27 -13.52
C GLU A 567 -9.35 20.94 -14.22
N GLY A 568 -9.20 19.82 -13.51
CA GLY A 568 -9.46 18.47 -14.04
C GLY A 568 -10.92 18.02 -13.99
N VAL A 569 -11.84 18.81 -13.41
CA VAL A 569 -13.22 18.38 -13.15
C VAL A 569 -14.26 19.41 -13.60
N SER A 570 -15.51 18.98 -13.74
CA SER A 570 -16.61 19.88 -14.08
C SER A 570 -16.92 20.85 -12.94
N ARG A 571 -17.58 21.96 -13.28
CA ARG A 571 -18.02 22.96 -12.29
C ARG A 571 -18.87 22.39 -11.14
N ALA A 572 -19.63 21.35 -11.38
CA ALA A 572 -20.46 20.71 -10.37
C ALA A 572 -19.66 19.80 -9.42
N GLU A 573 -18.50 19.34 -9.86
CA GLU A 573 -17.58 18.49 -9.10
C GLU A 573 -16.52 19.27 -8.35
N SER A 574 -16.28 20.53 -8.72
CA SER A 574 -15.20 21.34 -8.18
C SER A 574 -15.43 21.75 -6.72
N ILE A 575 -14.35 21.76 -5.95
CA ILE A 575 -14.30 22.26 -4.56
C ILE A 575 -14.59 23.74 -4.56
N ARG A 576 -15.68 24.15 -3.90
CA ARG A 576 -16.16 25.56 -3.84
C ARG A 576 -15.71 26.31 -2.63
N LYS A 577 -15.50 25.58 -1.53
CA LYS A 577 -14.99 26.10 -0.27
C LYS A 577 -14.03 25.09 0.33
N PHE A 578 -13.09 25.58 1.09
CA PHE A 578 -12.25 24.73 1.92
C PHE A 578 -12.03 25.39 3.29
N GLU A 579 -11.74 24.57 4.28
CA GLU A 579 -11.31 25.02 5.61
C GLU A 579 -9.99 24.36 5.96
N ILE A 580 -9.04 25.14 6.48
CA ILE A 580 -7.77 24.65 7.00
C ILE A 580 -7.96 24.40 8.49
N LEU A 581 -7.80 23.14 8.89
CA LEU A 581 -8.00 22.70 10.25
C LEU A 581 -6.79 23.04 11.14
N PRO A 582 -7.02 23.36 12.42
CA PRO A 582 -5.93 23.63 13.37
C PRO A 582 -5.24 22.37 13.89
N ASP A 583 -5.75 21.19 13.52
CA ASP A 583 -5.32 19.88 14.02
C ASP A 583 -4.97 18.94 12.87
N GLU A 584 -4.23 17.86 13.17
CA GLU A 584 -3.93 16.80 12.21
C GLU A 584 -4.91 15.61 12.36
N PHE A 585 -5.11 14.88 11.26
CA PHE A 585 -5.69 13.55 11.35
C PHE A 585 -4.60 12.57 11.78
N THR A 586 -4.87 11.81 12.83
CA THR A 586 -3.94 10.82 13.39
C THR A 586 -4.66 9.52 13.73
N GLU A 587 -3.90 8.45 13.93
CA GLU A 587 -4.43 7.21 14.47
C GLU A 587 -4.87 7.37 15.93
N ALA A 588 -4.11 8.13 16.71
CA ALA A 588 -4.39 8.37 18.12
C ALA A 588 -5.73 9.06 18.37
N ASN A 589 -6.15 10.00 17.49
CA ASN A 589 -7.47 10.64 17.55
C ASN A 589 -8.57 9.88 16.78
N GLY A 590 -8.24 8.69 16.27
CA GLY A 590 -9.18 7.82 15.56
C GLY A 590 -9.57 8.27 14.15
N MET A 591 -8.93 9.28 13.59
CA MET A 591 -9.22 9.83 12.26
C MET A 591 -8.47 9.12 11.13
N LEU A 592 -7.39 8.39 11.46
CA LEU A 592 -6.68 7.51 10.54
C LEU A 592 -6.80 6.05 10.98
N THR A 593 -6.64 5.16 10.02
CA THR A 593 -6.40 3.73 10.27
C THR A 593 -4.92 3.48 10.57
N PRO A 594 -4.51 2.31 11.10
CA PRO A 594 -3.10 1.92 11.24
C PRO A 594 -2.32 1.96 9.91
N SER A 595 -3.01 1.81 8.78
CA SER A 595 -2.43 1.97 7.45
C SER A 595 -2.50 3.42 6.92
N LEU A 596 -2.71 4.40 7.80
CA LEU A 596 -2.77 5.85 7.52
C LEU A 596 -3.86 6.27 6.53
N LYS A 597 -4.91 5.48 6.35
CA LYS A 597 -6.08 5.84 5.53
C LYS A 597 -7.09 6.65 6.34
N THR A 598 -7.67 7.67 5.76
CA THR A 598 -8.66 8.54 6.40
C THR A 598 -9.95 7.77 6.74
N ARG A 599 -10.44 7.94 7.96
CA ARG A 599 -11.75 7.44 8.40
C ARG A 599 -12.79 8.53 8.15
N ARG A 600 -13.20 8.66 6.88
CA ARG A 600 -14.09 9.72 6.38
C ARG A 600 -15.30 9.99 7.27
N ALA A 601 -16.06 8.96 7.63
CA ALA A 601 -17.27 9.12 8.46
C ALA A 601 -16.97 9.71 9.85
N GLN A 602 -15.86 9.31 10.46
CA GLN A 602 -15.45 9.79 11.79
C GLN A 602 -14.97 11.23 11.74
N ILE A 603 -14.24 11.60 10.68
CA ILE A 603 -13.79 12.99 10.46
C ILE A 603 -15.00 13.90 10.23
N VAL A 604 -15.94 13.51 9.37
CA VAL A 604 -17.16 14.27 9.10
C VAL A 604 -18.01 14.45 10.36
N GLU A 605 -18.12 13.41 11.21
CA GLU A 605 -18.83 13.49 12.47
C GLU A 605 -18.14 14.45 13.46
N HIS A 606 -16.81 14.34 13.58
CA HIS A 606 -16.03 15.19 14.49
C HIS A 606 -16.11 16.68 14.14
N TYR A 607 -16.07 16.99 12.85
CA TYR A 607 -16.14 18.38 12.36
C TYR A 607 -17.55 18.81 11.90
N ARG A 608 -18.60 18.13 12.37
CA ARG A 608 -19.98 18.37 11.96
C ARG A 608 -20.40 19.83 12.13
N GLU A 609 -20.12 20.43 13.28
CA GLU A 609 -20.45 21.85 13.56
C GLU A 609 -19.72 22.79 12.58
N LEU A 610 -18.42 22.57 12.35
CA LEU A 610 -17.66 23.34 11.37
C LEU A 610 -18.25 23.21 9.95
N ILE A 611 -18.60 21.99 9.59
CA ILE A 611 -19.18 21.70 8.27
C ILE A 611 -20.54 22.40 8.10
N ASP A 612 -21.43 22.27 9.06
CA ASP A 612 -22.79 22.76 8.94
C ASP A 612 -22.89 24.28 9.18
N ASP A 613 -22.15 24.82 10.15
CA ASP A 613 -22.29 26.21 10.59
C ASP A 613 -21.29 27.19 9.96
N VAL A 614 -20.20 26.70 9.34
CA VAL A 614 -19.20 27.55 8.69
C VAL A 614 -19.17 27.32 7.18
N ILE A 615 -19.06 26.05 6.75
CA ILE A 615 -18.91 25.74 5.33
C ILE A 615 -20.25 25.87 4.59
N TYR A 616 -21.30 25.25 5.11
CA TYR A 616 -22.62 25.19 4.47
C TYR A 616 -23.66 26.12 5.09
N VAL A 617 -23.21 27.24 5.65
CA VAL A 617 -24.15 28.24 6.20
C VAL A 617 -25.21 28.57 5.17
N PRO A 618 -26.52 28.49 5.51
CA PRO A 618 -27.58 28.95 4.63
C PRO A 618 -27.38 30.42 4.34
N LEU A 619 -27.32 30.82 3.06
CA LEU A 619 -27.35 32.23 2.70
C LEU A 619 -28.60 32.84 3.36
N LYS A 620 -28.42 33.75 4.32
CA LYS A 620 -29.55 34.53 4.86
C LYS A 620 -30.25 35.15 3.68
N LYS A 621 -31.52 34.77 3.46
CA LYS A 621 -32.39 35.36 2.44
C LYS A 621 -32.60 36.83 2.71
#